data_896b3ab1b3fb567b05fd915ce471a473
#
_entry.id   896b3ab1b3fb567b05fd915ce471a473
#
_cell.length_a   1.000
_cell.length_b   1.000
_cell.length_c   1.000
_cell.angle_alpha   90.00
_cell.angle_beta   90.00
_cell.angle_gamma   90.00
#
_symmetry.space_group_name_H-M   'P 1'
#
loop_
_entity.id
_entity.type
_entity.pdbx_description
1 polymer ?
#
loop_
_entity_poly.entity_id
_entity_poly.type
_entity_poly.pdbx_seq_one_letter_code
_entity_poly.pdbx_strand_id
1 'polypeptide(L)'
;MRAIVVSNSKTQQQFLNLVDQLYSNDKVYIRPLDQDVEKVFDRNQNPFFKHGDCIRWVLVDNQDKVIGRIAAFVNEKKAFGYEVPTGGVGFFECINDQTAANFLFDTAKNWLLDKEMKAMEGPINFGENDSFWGLLVEGFIPASYGMNYHLPYYHQLFTNYGFETAYEQLTNIIDLTIPFPARFTKIANWVAAKPGYTFEYFQKKKADKYINDLMEIYNDGWQDFENFVPIKKETLQESFKQMEVIMDEKLIWFAYVNGEPASFIVLIPDANQMIKDFNGKLGLLQKLKFAYRRWAGVKRMRAIVMGTKQAFQKHGLESALFIKLGEHVLPKNQYTELELSWVGDFNEKMLAIHEATGAKFGKKHLTLRKSF
;
A
#
# COMPACT_ATOMS: atom_id res chain seq x y z
N MET A 1 -6.48 -26.37 20.25
CA MET A 1 -6.08 -25.66 19.02
C MET A 1 -4.71 -26.13 18.58
N ARG A 2 -4.40 -26.09 17.27
CA ARG A 2 -3.08 -26.37 16.71
C ARG A 2 -2.81 -25.49 15.49
N ALA A 3 -1.57 -25.02 15.36
CA ALA A 3 -1.10 -24.34 14.17
C ALA A 3 -0.56 -25.35 13.16
N ILE A 4 -0.97 -25.23 11.91
CA ILE A 4 -0.56 -26.11 10.80
C ILE A 4 0.16 -25.25 9.78
N VAL A 5 1.41 -25.63 9.45
CA VAL A 5 2.19 -24.97 8.40
C VAL A 5 1.49 -25.14 7.05
N VAL A 6 1.41 -24.05 6.30
CA VAL A 6 0.88 -24.09 4.93
C VAL A 6 1.94 -24.65 4.00
N SER A 7 1.77 -25.90 3.59
CA SER A 7 2.75 -26.66 2.80
C SER A 7 2.16 -27.43 1.61
N ASN A 8 0.83 -27.40 1.46
CA ASN A 8 0.13 -28.13 0.40
C ASN A 8 -1.15 -27.39 -0.04
N SER A 9 -1.75 -27.82 -1.14
CA SER A 9 -2.93 -27.16 -1.73
C SER A 9 -4.12 -27.06 -0.75
N LYS A 10 -4.32 -28.03 0.15
CA LYS A 10 -5.41 -27.99 1.14
C LYS A 10 -5.18 -26.87 2.14
N THR A 11 -4.00 -26.80 2.76
CA THR A 11 -3.67 -25.77 3.75
C THR A 11 -3.57 -24.40 3.12
N GLN A 12 -3.12 -24.29 1.86
CA GLN A 12 -3.14 -23.07 1.05
C GLN A 12 -4.57 -22.53 0.87
N GLN A 13 -5.48 -23.40 0.44
CA GLN A 13 -6.91 -23.03 0.32
C GLN A 13 -7.51 -22.62 1.66
N GLN A 14 -7.19 -23.32 2.74
CA GLN A 14 -7.62 -22.96 4.10
C GLN A 14 -7.11 -21.56 4.49
N PHE A 15 -5.85 -21.25 4.19
CA PHE A 15 -5.26 -19.95 4.46
C PHE A 15 -5.97 -18.82 3.66
N LEU A 16 -6.23 -19.03 2.39
CA LEU A 16 -6.89 -18.06 1.52
C LEU A 16 -8.37 -17.86 1.84
N ASN A 17 -9.10 -18.95 2.14
CA ASN A 17 -10.56 -18.92 2.26
C ASN A 17 -11.07 -18.53 3.65
N LEU A 18 -10.20 -18.46 4.67
CA LEU A 18 -10.61 -18.06 6.02
C LEU A 18 -11.33 -16.69 6.03
N VAL A 19 -10.88 -15.77 5.20
CA VAL A 19 -11.46 -14.43 5.09
C VAL A 19 -12.94 -14.45 4.64
N ASP A 20 -13.35 -15.41 3.84
CA ASP A 20 -14.74 -15.53 3.41
C ASP A 20 -15.69 -15.81 4.58
N GLN A 21 -15.20 -16.54 5.59
CA GLN A 21 -15.94 -16.79 6.81
C GLN A 21 -15.96 -15.58 7.72
N LEU A 22 -14.78 -14.96 7.95
CA LEU A 22 -14.63 -13.85 8.90
C LEU A 22 -15.35 -12.57 8.44
N TYR A 23 -15.31 -12.28 7.15
CA TYR A 23 -15.89 -11.07 6.56
C TYR A 23 -17.25 -11.30 5.89
N SER A 24 -17.91 -12.46 6.10
CA SER A 24 -19.17 -12.83 5.45
C SER A 24 -20.29 -11.81 5.65
N ASN A 25 -20.31 -11.10 6.76
CA ASN A 25 -21.30 -10.08 7.10
C ASN A 25 -20.80 -8.65 6.86
N ASP A 26 -19.57 -8.46 6.39
CA ASP A 26 -18.98 -7.15 6.13
C ASP A 26 -19.14 -6.77 4.66
N LYS A 27 -20.04 -5.82 4.38
CA LYS A 27 -20.32 -5.34 3.02
C LYS A 27 -19.24 -4.42 2.44
N VAL A 28 -18.33 -3.97 3.29
CA VAL A 28 -17.26 -3.03 2.93
C VAL A 28 -16.01 -3.79 2.47
N TYR A 29 -15.80 -4.97 3.01
CA TYR A 29 -14.62 -5.79 2.72
C TYR A 29 -14.55 -6.19 1.24
N ILE A 30 -13.39 -6.01 0.66
CA ILE A 30 -13.05 -6.48 -0.69
C ILE A 30 -11.90 -7.48 -0.56
N ARG A 31 -12.18 -8.75 -0.84
CA ARG A 31 -11.17 -9.80 -0.77
C ARG A 31 -10.06 -9.55 -1.81
N PRO A 32 -8.79 -9.50 -1.40
CA PRO A 32 -7.64 -9.46 -2.31
C PRO A 32 -7.66 -10.65 -3.28
N LEU A 33 -7.04 -10.50 -4.44
CA LEU A 33 -6.87 -11.63 -5.35
C LEU A 33 -5.96 -12.68 -4.72
N ASP A 34 -6.35 -13.94 -4.81
CA ASP A 34 -5.58 -15.06 -4.26
C ASP A 34 -4.16 -15.10 -4.82
N GLN A 35 -4.00 -14.77 -6.12
CA GLN A 35 -2.69 -14.70 -6.76
C GLN A 35 -1.77 -13.63 -6.17
N ASP A 36 -2.30 -12.51 -5.68
CA ASP A 36 -1.50 -11.42 -5.09
C ASP A 36 -1.01 -11.83 -3.70
N VAL A 37 -1.87 -12.50 -2.93
CA VAL A 37 -1.47 -13.08 -1.64
C VAL A 37 -0.43 -14.17 -1.84
N GLU A 38 -0.65 -15.10 -2.78
CA GLU A 38 0.27 -16.20 -3.05
C GLU A 38 1.63 -15.74 -3.57
N LYS A 39 1.67 -14.67 -4.37
CA LYS A 39 2.92 -14.08 -4.87
C LYS A 39 3.88 -13.71 -3.73
N VAL A 40 3.36 -13.28 -2.58
CA VAL A 40 4.19 -12.94 -1.41
C VAL A 40 4.96 -14.15 -0.89
N PHE A 41 4.36 -15.35 -0.98
CA PHE A 41 4.90 -16.61 -0.46
C PHE A 41 5.60 -17.47 -1.53
N ASP A 42 5.60 -17.02 -2.78
CA ASP A 42 6.25 -17.72 -3.88
C ASP A 42 7.74 -17.36 -3.98
N ARG A 43 8.63 -18.31 -3.68
CA ARG A 43 10.08 -18.11 -3.72
C ARG A 43 10.61 -17.73 -5.11
N ASN A 44 9.88 -18.05 -6.18
CA ASN A 44 10.28 -17.73 -7.55
C ASN A 44 9.84 -16.32 -7.97
N GLN A 45 8.79 -15.78 -7.35
CA GLN A 45 8.21 -14.49 -7.72
C GLN A 45 8.59 -13.38 -6.74
N ASN A 46 8.74 -13.70 -5.45
CA ASN A 46 9.08 -12.70 -4.44
C ASN A 46 10.60 -12.56 -4.28
N PRO A 47 11.20 -11.44 -4.71
CA PRO A 47 12.64 -11.23 -4.65
C PRO A 47 13.21 -11.15 -3.21
N PHE A 48 12.37 -10.95 -2.21
CA PHE A 48 12.77 -10.85 -0.81
C PHE A 48 13.32 -12.18 -0.26
N PHE A 49 12.95 -13.31 -0.86
CA PHE A 49 13.56 -14.60 -0.52
C PHE A 49 15.06 -14.72 -0.86
N LYS A 50 15.63 -13.76 -1.61
CA LYS A 50 17.08 -13.69 -1.83
C LYS A 50 17.87 -13.24 -0.59
N HIS A 51 17.20 -12.63 0.36
CA HIS A 51 17.79 -12.08 1.59
C HIS A 51 16.80 -12.13 2.76
N GLY A 52 16.06 -13.21 2.85
CA GLY A 52 15.11 -13.42 3.92
C GLY A 52 14.37 -14.74 3.80
N ASP A 53 13.52 -14.99 4.75
CA ASP A 53 12.70 -16.21 4.83
C ASP A 53 11.30 -15.87 5.35
N CYS A 54 10.33 -16.70 4.96
CA CYS A 54 8.93 -16.50 5.29
C CYS A 54 8.24 -17.84 5.51
N ILE A 55 7.36 -17.89 6.50
CA ILE A 55 6.50 -19.03 6.81
C ILE A 55 5.09 -18.55 7.13
N ARG A 56 4.10 -19.40 6.90
CA ARG A 56 2.70 -19.10 7.24
C ARG A 56 1.97 -20.30 7.80
N TRP A 57 0.99 -20.05 8.66
CA TRP A 57 0.19 -21.07 9.32
C TRP A 57 -1.30 -20.78 9.24
N VAL A 58 -2.09 -21.85 9.30
CA VAL A 58 -3.50 -21.81 9.68
C VAL A 58 -3.66 -22.36 11.09
N LEU A 59 -4.55 -21.77 11.87
CA LEU A 59 -4.93 -22.25 13.19
C LEU A 59 -6.25 -22.99 13.08
N VAL A 60 -6.27 -24.22 13.59
CA VAL A 60 -7.51 -25.01 13.68
C VAL A 60 -7.89 -25.27 15.12
N ASP A 61 -9.18 -25.35 15.39
CA ASP A 61 -9.73 -25.74 16.68
C ASP A 61 -9.70 -27.26 16.90
N ASN A 62 -10.31 -27.73 17.99
CA ASN A 62 -10.36 -29.16 18.31
C ASN A 62 -11.30 -29.96 17.39
N GLN A 63 -12.08 -29.30 16.53
CA GLN A 63 -12.97 -29.90 15.53
C GLN A 63 -12.38 -29.79 14.11
N ASP A 64 -11.11 -29.43 13.99
CA ASP A 64 -10.40 -29.18 12.72
C ASP A 64 -10.97 -28.01 11.87
N LYS A 65 -11.77 -27.13 12.48
CA LYS A 65 -12.24 -25.93 11.84
C LYS A 65 -11.16 -24.87 11.85
N VAL A 66 -10.91 -24.21 10.70
CA VAL A 66 -9.97 -23.09 10.61
C VAL A 66 -10.57 -21.88 11.29
N ILE A 67 -9.85 -21.33 12.29
CA ILE A 67 -10.28 -20.19 13.11
C ILE A 67 -9.31 -19.02 13.08
N GLY A 68 -8.13 -19.18 12.45
CA GLY A 68 -7.16 -18.10 12.31
C GLY A 68 -6.05 -18.44 11.35
N ARG A 69 -5.26 -17.44 10.99
CA ARG A 69 -4.05 -17.57 10.17
C ARG A 69 -3.05 -16.47 10.54
N ILE A 70 -1.77 -16.70 10.29
CA ILE A 70 -0.69 -15.72 10.43
C ILE A 70 0.47 -16.10 9.52
N ALA A 71 1.27 -15.12 9.12
CA ALA A 71 2.59 -15.33 8.54
C ALA A 71 3.65 -14.62 9.38
N ALA A 72 4.86 -15.18 9.39
CA ALA A 72 6.05 -14.56 9.97
C ALA A 72 7.17 -14.56 8.95
N PHE A 73 8.05 -13.56 9.00
CA PHE A 73 9.16 -13.43 8.06
C PHE A 73 10.31 -12.63 8.64
N VAL A 74 11.49 -12.85 8.07
CA VAL A 74 12.69 -12.07 8.35
C VAL A 74 13.23 -11.52 7.03
N ASN A 75 13.38 -10.22 6.96
CA ASN A 75 14.10 -9.53 5.89
C ASN A 75 15.48 -9.13 6.45
N GLU A 76 16.51 -9.91 6.14
CA GLU A 76 17.86 -9.74 6.72
C GLU A 76 18.46 -8.35 6.47
N LYS A 77 18.07 -7.68 5.38
CA LYS A 77 18.53 -6.31 5.08
C LYS A 77 17.93 -5.25 6.01
N LYS A 78 16.74 -5.51 6.57
CA LYS A 78 16.02 -4.56 7.44
C LYS A 78 16.06 -5.00 8.91
N ALA A 79 16.02 -6.30 9.18
CA ALA A 79 15.86 -6.86 10.54
C ALA A 79 16.90 -6.36 11.54
N PHE A 80 18.14 -6.16 11.08
CA PHE A 80 19.27 -5.72 11.91
C PHE A 80 19.52 -4.21 11.84
N GLY A 81 18.73 -3.44 11.09
CA GLY A 81 18.76 -1.97 11.07
C GLY A 81 17.97 -1.33 12.20
N TYR A 82 17.15 -2.10 12.90
CA TYR A 82 16.43 -1.64 14.09
C TYR A 82 17.34 -1.64 15.33
N GLU A 83 16.94 -0.90 16.38
CA GLU A 83 17.63 -0.89 17.67
C GLU A 83 17.84 -2.31 18.23
N VAL A 84 16.84 -3.18 18.04
CA VAL A 84 16.91 -4.61 18.31
C VAL A 84 16.50 -5.39 17.06
N PRO A 85 17.09 -6.58 16.80
CA PRO A 85 16.72 -7.42 15.65
C PRO A 85 15.22 -7.69 15.62
N THR A 86 14.56 -7.20 14.56
CA THR A 86 13.10 -7.20 14.45
C THR A 86 12.66 -7.95 13.19
N GLY A 87 11.83 -9.00 13.39
CA GLY A 87 11.15 -9.69 12.30
C GLY A 87 9.78 -9.10 12.00
N GLY A 88 9.08 -9.64 11.01
CA GLY A 88 7.75 -9.20 10.63
C GLY A 88 6.69 -10.26 10.86
N VAL A 89 5.47 -9.84 11.15
CA VAL A 89 4.26 -10.66 11.12
C VAL A 89 3.21 -10.00 10.25
N GLY A 90 2.42 -10.81 9.52
CA GLY A 90 1.38 -10.27 8.65
C GLY A 90 0.34 -11.32 8.26
N PHE A 91 -0.59 -10.93 7.41
CA PHE A 91 -1.72 -11.80 6.99
C PHE A 91 -2.46 -12.40 8.20
N PHE A 92 -2.40 -11.70 9.34
CA PHE A 92 -3.10 -12.10 10.56
C PHE A 92 -4.60 -11.97 10.37
N GLU A 93 -5.29 -13.08 10.55
CA GLU A 93 -6.75 -13.16 10.56
C GLU A 93 -7.17 -14.10 11.68
N CYS A 94 -8.13 -13.72 12.48
CA CYS A 94 -8.57 -14.53 13.62
C CYS A 94 -10.03 -14.25 13.94
N ILE A 95 -10.74 -15.28 14.42
CA ILE A 95 -12.02 -15.08 15.11
C ILE A 95 -11.81 -14.14 16.31
N ASN A 96 -12.88 -13.49 16.79
CA ASN A 96 -12.80 -12.64 17.98
C ASN A 96 -12.61 -13.47 19.24
N ASP A 97 -11.43 -14.02 19.42
CA ASP A 97 -11.01 -14.86 20.54
C ASP A 97 -9.55 -14.59 20.87
N GLN A 98 -9.29 -14.04 22.06
CA GLN A 98 -7.95 -13.67 22.49
C GLN A 98 -7.03 -14.89 22.65
N THR A 99 -7.56 -16.04 23.05
CA THR A 99 -6.76 -17.26 23.21
C THR A 99 -6.26 -17.76 21.85
N ALA A 100 -7.13 -17.71 20.82
CA ALA A 100 -6.75 -18.04 19.46
C ALA A 100 -5.71 -17.04 18.89
N ALA A 101 -5.89 -15.75 19.14
CA ALA A 101 -4.94 -14.71 18.73
C ALA A 101 -3.57 -14.90 19.40
N ASN A 102 -3.55 -15.13 20.72
CA ASN A 102 -2.32 -15.39 21.46
C ASN A 102 -1.57 -16.61 20.90
N PHE A 103 -2.31 -17.69 20.60
CA PHE A 103 -1.72 -18.89 20.01
C PHE A 103 -1.03 -18.62 18.68
N LEU A 104 -1.64 -17.78 17.82
CA LEU A 104 -1.05 -17.37 16.55
C LEU A 104 0.19 -16.50 16.75
N PHE A 105 0.13 -15.51 17.65
CA PHE A 105 1.26 -14.64 17.96
C PHE A 105 2.42 -15.42 18.58
N ASP A 106 2.15 -16.35 19.51
CA ASP A 106 3.16 -17.21 20.08
C ASP A 106 3.82 -18.12 19.04
N THR A 107 3.02 -18.65 18.10
CA THR A 107 3.55 -19.47 16.99
C THR A 107 4.52 -18.65 16.12
N ALA A 108 4.14 -17.43 15.75
CA ALA A 108 5.00 -16.53 14.98
C ALA A 108 6.24 -16.10 15.77
N LYS A 109 6.06 -15.72 17.05
CA LYS A 109 7.15 -15.34 17.95
C LYS A 109 8.19 -16.44 18.10
N ASN A 110 7.77 -17.69 18.33
CA ASN A 110 8.71 -18.80 18.50
C ASN A 110 9.56 -19.01 17.24
N TRP A 111 8.95 -18.96 16.04
CA TRP A 111 9.70 -19.05 14.79
C TRP A 111 10.68 -17.87 14.62
N LEU A 112 10.28 -16.66 15.02
CA LEU A 112 11.16 -15.48 14.96
C LEU A 112 12.30 -15.57 15.96
N LEU A 113 12.08 -16.12 17.15
CA LEU A 113 13.12 -16.40 18.15
C LEU A 113 14.15 -17.40 17.62
N ASP A 114 13.70 -18.47 16.92
CA ASP A 114 14.58 -19.42 16.24
C ASP A 114 15.43 -18.77 15.13
N LYS A 115 15.01 -17.62 14.61
CA LYS A 115 15.71 -16.77 13.65
C LYS A 115 16.49 -15.61 14.33
N GLU A 116 16.71 -15.69 15.65
CA GLU A 116 17.45 -14.72 16.45
C GLU A 116 16.81 -13.32 16.54
N MET A 117 15.53 -13.20 16.18
CA MET A 117 14.81 -11.91 16.34
C MET A 117 14.48 -11.68 17.82
N LYS A 118 14.45 -10.41 18.22
CA LYS A 118 14.14 -9.95 19.60
C LYS A 118 12.83 -9.18 19.67
N ALA A 119 12.26 -8.86 18.52
CA ALA A 119 10.98 -8.20 18.39
C ALA A 119 10.27 -8.64 17.10
N MET A 120 8.96 -8.40 17.06
CA MET A 120 8.17 -8.53 15.83
C MET A 120 7.38 -7.26 15.56
N GLU A 121 7.29 -6.89 14.29
CA GLU A 121 6.52 -5.76 13.79
C GLU A 121 5.39 -6.24 12.88
N GLY A 122 4.21 -5.63 12.99
CA GLY A 122 3.06 -6.03 12.17
C GLY A 122 1.76 -5.24 12.44
N PRO A 123 0.71 -5.57 11.68
CA PRO A 123 0.74 -6.47 10.52
C PRO A 123 1.41 -5.79 9.32
N ILE A 124 2.42 -6.43 8.77
CA ILE A 124 3.18 -5.93 7.62
C ILE A 124 3.38 -7.04 6.57
N ASN A 125 3.96 -6.68 5.42
CA ASN A 125 4.20 -7.59 4.32
C ASN A 125 5.65 -8.11 4.28
N PHE A 126 5.87 -9.31 3.72
CA PHE A 126 7.18 -9.76 3.28
C PHE A 126 7.52 -9.16 1.91
N GLY A 127 7.66 -7.84 1.89
CA GLY A 127 7.80 -7.01 0.72
C GLY A 127 8.10 -5.56 1.10
N GLU A 128 7.74 -4.64 0.22
CA GLU A 128 7.73 -3.22 0.51
C GLU A 128 6.42 -2.81 1.21
N ASN A 129 6.41 -1.59 1.74
CA ASN A 129 5.30 -1.04 2.52
C ASN A 129 4.17 -0.44 1.66
N ASP A 130 4.14 -0.76 0.38
CA ASP A 130 3.17 -0.30 -0.60
C ASP A 130 1.89 -1.16 -0.65
N SER A 131 1.95 -2.37 -0.07
CA SER A 131 0.82 -3.30 0.00
C SER A 131 0.83 -4.15 1.28
N PHE A 132 -0.37 -4.59 1.70
CA PHE A 132 -0.58 -5.45 2.89
C PHE A 132 0.12 -4.93 4.15
N TRP A 133 0.01 -3.63 4.43
CA TRP A 133 0.76 -2.97 5.49
C TRP A 133 -0.16 -2.21 6.44
N GLY A 134 0.09 -2.36 7.75
CA GLY A 134 -0.62 -1.68 8.82
C GLY A 134 -1.95 -2.33 9.22
N LEU A 135 -2.33 -2.16 10.47
CA LEU A 135 -3.61 -2.57 11.04
C LEU A 135 -4.62 -1.43 10.92
N LEU A 136 -5.73 -1.62 10.20
CA LEU A 136 -6.81 -0.64 10.14
C LEU A 136 -7.47 -0.50 11.51
N VAL A 137 -7.51 0.72 12.05
CA VAL A 137 -8.11 1.01 13.38
C VAL A 137 -9.19 2.07 13.34
N GLU A 138 -9.18 2.95 12.31
CA GLU A 138 -10.18 4.00 12.11
C GLU A 138 -10.50 4.16 10.62
N GLY A 139 -11.72 4.58 10.29
CA GLY A 139 -12.14 4.79 8.91
C GLY A 139 -12.39 3.47 8.17
N PHE A 140 -13.30 2.65 8.70
CA PHE A 140 -13.67 1.34 8.13
C PHE A 140 -14.48 1.48 6.83
N ILE A 141 -13.91 2.11 5.82
CA ILE A 141 -14.44 2.28 4.47
C ILE A 141 -13.71 1.33 3.50
N PRO A 142 -14.24 1.09 2.27
CA PRO A 142 -13.60 0.17 1.33
C PRO A 142 -12.12 0.50 1.13
N ALA A 143 -11.26 -0.49 1.33
CA ALA A 143 -9.83 -0.35 1.09
C ALA A 143 -9.56 -0.16 -0.40
N SER A 144 -8.52 0.62 -0.73
CA SER A 144 -7.97 0.65 -2.08
C SER A 144 -7.11 -0.59 -2.33
N TYR A 145 -6.89 -0.91 -3.60
CA TYR A 145 -6.15 -2.12 -3.99
C TYR A 145 -4.78 -2.22 -3.32
N GLY A 146 -4.52 -3.41 -2.78
CA GLY A 146 -3.29 -3.71 -2.05
C GLY A 146 -3.28 -3.24 -0.59
N MET A 147 -4.27 -2.45 -0.14
CA MET A 147 -4.30 -1.97 1.24
C MET A 147 -5.05 -2.93 2.16
N ASN A 148 -4.57 -3.01 3.40
CA ASN A 148 -5.22 -3.83 4.42
C ASN A 148 -6.59 -3.27 4.81
N TYR A 149 -7.49 -4.19 5.11
CA TYR A 149 -8.75 -3.95 5.80
C TYR A 149 -8.90 -4.99 6.92
N HIS A 150 -9.31 -4.57 8.11
CA HIS A 150 -9.45 -5.44 9.26
C HIS A 150 -10.78 -5.19 9.97
N LEU A 151 -11.24 -6.18 10.72
CA LEU A 151 -12.39 -6.03 11.59
C LEU A 151 -12.01 -5.21 12.84
N PRO A 152 -12.93 -4.38 13.38
CA PRO A 152 -12.61 -3.45 14.48
C PRO A 152 -11.98 -4.08 15.72
N TYR A 153 -12.32 -5.33 16.03
CA TYR A 153 -11.81 -6.02 17.22
C TYR A 153 -10.33 -6.44 17.13
N TYR A 154 -9.72 -6.41 15.94
CA TYR A 154 -8.31 -6.82 15.78
C TYR A 154 -7.36 -5.96 16.60
N HIS A 155 -7.60 -4.66 16.67
CA HIS A 155 -6.78 -3.76 17.47
C HIS A 155 -6.68 -4.24 18.92
N GLN A 156 -7.81 -4.66 19.52
CA GLN A 156 -7.83 -5.19 20.89
C GLN A 156 -7.05 -6.51 21.01
N LEU A 157 -7.10 -7.40 20.01
CA LEU A 157 -6.34 -8.65 20.02
C LEU A 157 -4.82 -8.39 20.05
N PHE A 158 -4.34 -7.42 19.26
CA PHE A 158 -2.93 -7.03 19.26
C PHE A 158 -2.51 -6.36 20.56
N THR A 159 -3.27 -5.38 21.04
CA THR A 159 -2.93 -4.63 22.27
C THR A 159 -2.99 -5.52 23.51
N ASN A 160 -3.96 -6.43 23.62
CA ASN A 160 -4.03 -7.40 24.73
C ASN A 160 -2.85 -8.39 24.73
N TYR A 161 -2.26 -8.70 23.58
CA TYR A 161 -1.03 -9.50 23.52
C TYR A 161 0.21 -8.68 23.90
N GLY A 162 0.10 -7.35 23.96
CA GLY A 162 1.15 -6.42 24.34
C GLY A 162 1.94 -5.84 23.15
N PHE A 163 1.32 -5.73 21.99
CA PHE A 163 1.83 -4.87 20.92
C PHE A 163 1.62 -3.40 21.28
N GLU A 164 2.58 -2.57 20.92
CA GLU A 164 2.55 -1.13 21.06
C GLU A 164 2.63 -0.45 19.68
N THR A 165 2.13 0.76 19.53
CA THR A 165 2.20 1.50 18.28
C THR A 165 3.63 1.92 18.00
N ALA A 166 4.17 1.48 16.86
CA ALA A 166 5.47 1.93 16.36
C ALA A 166 5.31 3.26 15.60
N TYR A 167 4.30 3.37 14.74
CA TYR A 167 3.91 4.61 14.06
C TYR A 167 2.49 4.51 13.50
N GLU A 168 1.89 5.68 13.28
CA GLU A 168 0.57 5.83 12.65
C GLU A 168 0.71 6.07 11.14
N GLN A 169 -0.27 5.60 10.38
CA GLN A 169 -0.35 5.75 8.94
C GLN A 169 -1.69 6.38 8.57
N LEU A 170 -1.65 7.64 8.15
CA LEU A 170 -2.84 8.42 7.84
C LEU A 170 -3.11 8.43 6.34
N THR A 171 -4.27 7.96 5.94
CA THR A 171 -4.78 8.02 4.57
C THR A 171 -5.85 9.09 4.49
N ASN A 172 -5.68 10.07 3.61
CA ASN A 172 -6.63 11.15 3.40
C ASN A 172 -7.31 11.03 2.03
N ILE A 173 -8.48 11.64 1.91
CA ILE A 173 -9.33 11.56 0.72
C ILE A 173 -9.69 12.98 0.27
N ILE A 174 -9.52 13.23 -1.03
CA ILE A 174 -10.00 14.45 -1.69
C ILE A 174 -11.28 14.11 -2.44
N ASP A 175 -12.34 14.89 -2.16
CA ASP A 175 -13.55 14.88 -2.96
C ASP A 175 -13.32 15.77 -4.20
N LEU A 176 -13.26 15.13 -5.37
CA LEU A 176 -13.01 15.81 -6.64
C LEU A 176 -14.27 16.43 -7.25
N THR A 177 -15.44 16.28 -6.62
CA THR A 177 -16.67 16.94 -7.05
C THR A 177 -16.75 18.37 -6.59
N ILE A 178 -15.88 18.78 -5.67
CA ILE A 178 -15.76 20.15 -5.18
C ILE A 178 -14.40 20.77 -5.60
N PRO A 179 -14.34 22.07 -5.84
CA PRO A 179 -13.07 22.74 -6.18
C PRO A 179 -12.04 22.62 -5.05
N PHE A 180 -10.76 22.58 -5.41
CA PHE A 180 -9.68 22.74 -4.44
C PHE A 180 -9.80 24.08 -3.70
N PRO A 181 -9.27 24.20 -2.46
CA PRO A 181 -9.27 25.45 -1.71
C PRO A 181 -8.68 26.61 -2.52
N ALA A 182 -9.33 27.77 -2.48
CA ALA A 182 -8.94 28.92 -3.30
C ALA A 182 -7.48 29.35 -3.09
N ARG A 183 -6.99 29.27 -1.84
CA ARG A 183 -5.58 29.57 -1.51
C ARG A 183 -4.64 28.58 -2.19
N PHE A 184 -4.95 27.28 -2.13
CA PHE A 184 -4.17 26.23 -2.78
C PHE A 184 -4.11 26.45 -4.28
N THR A 185 -5.26 26.64 -4.94
CA THR A 185 -5.37 26.89 -6.38
C THR A 185 -4.58 28.13 -6.80
N LYS A 186 -4.66 29.22 -6.03
CA LYS A 186 -3.92 30.47 -6.32
C LYS A 186 -2.40 30.25 -6.30
N ILE A 187 -1.90 29.56 -5.27
CA ILE A 187 -0.46 29.28 -5.13
C ILE A 187 0.00 28.34 -6.24
N ALA A 188 -0.73 27.26 -6.50
CA ALA A 188 -0.40 26.26 -7.51
C ALA A 188 -0.36 26.87 -8.92
N ASN A 189 -1.34 27.71 -9.27
CA ASN A 189 -1.36 28.41 -10.56
C ASN A 189 -0.20 29.41 -10.69
N TRP A 190 0.14 30.13 -9.61
CA TRP A 190 1.30 31.02 -9.63
C TRP A 190 2.60 30.24 -9.85
N VAL A 191 2.76 29.08 -9.18
CA VAL A 191 3.93 28.21 -9.40
C VAL A 191 3.97 27.68 -10.83
N ALA A 192 2.82 27.20 -11.34
CA ALA A 192 2.72 26.65 -12.69
C ALA A 192 3.00 27.68 -13.81
N ALA A 193 2.84 28.97 -13.52
CA ALA A 193 3.10 30.06 -14.45
C ALA A 193 4.54 30.61 -14.41
N LYS A 194 5.41 30.08 -13.53
CA LYS A 194 6.79 30.56 -13.44
C LYS A 194 7.58 30.26 -14.71
N PRO A 195 8.40 31.21 -15.20
CA PRO A 195 9.29 30.96 -16.32
C PRO A 195 10.20 29.75 -16.08
N GLY A 196 10.35 28.91 -17.10
CA GLY A 196 11.18 27.70 -17.02
C GLY A 196 10.51 26.50 -16.36
N TYR A 197 9.29 26.63 -15.81
CA TYR A 197 8.54 25.51 -15.23
C TYR A 197 7.64 24.91 -16.31
N THR A 198 7.77 23.61 -16.54
CA THR A 198 6.92 22.86 -17.48
C THR A 198 6.36 21.61 -16.84
N PHE A 199 5.20 21.17 -17.31
CA PHE A 199 4.45 20.04 -16.75
C PHE A 199 4.02 19.11 -17.88
N GLU A 200 4.35 17.84 -17.77
CA GLU A 200 4.03 16.81 -18.76
C GLU A 200 3.38 15.61 -18.10
N TYR A 201 2.39 14.99 -18.73
CA TYR A 201 1.92 13.67 -18.32
C TYR A 201 2.70 12.57 -19.03
N PHE A 202 2.75 11.41 -18.42
CA PHE A 202 3.40 10.21 -18.95
C PHE A 202 2.83 9.85 -20.34
N GLN A 203 3.71 9.47 -21.25
CA GLN A 203 3.37 8.98 -22.58
C GLN A 203 4.09 7.66 -22.82
N LYS A 204 3.35 6.57 -23.00
CA LYS A 204 3.91 5.23 -23.18
C LYS A 204 5.00 5.16 -24.27
N LYS A 205 4.80 5.92 -25.37
CA LYS A 205 5.80 6.02 -26.45
C LYS A 205 7.14 6.63 -26.03
N LYS A 206 7.19 7.33 -24.89
CA LYS A 206 8.38 7.93 -24.29
C LYS A 206 8.70 7.33 -22.91
N ALA A 207 8.24 6.10 -22.65
CA ALA A 207 8.34 5.47 -21.32
C ALA A 207 9.76 5.51 -20.74
N ASP A 208 10.78 5.22 -21.55
CA ASP A 208 12.18 5.23 -21.09
C ASP A 208 12.63 6.60 -20.54
N LYS A 209 12.18 7.72 -21.15
CA LYS A 209 12.43 9.07 -20.62
C LYS A 209 11.84 9.20 -19.21
N TYR A 210 10.54 8.94 -19.08
CA TYR A 210 9.83 9.16 -17.83
C TYR A 210 10.26 8.20 -16.70
N ILE A 211 10.68 6.98 -17.04
CA ILE A 211 11.24 6.03 -16.08
C ILE A 211 12.60 6.53 -15.55
N ASN A 212 13.46 7.09 -16.42
CA ASN A 212 14.72 7.69 -16.00
C ASN A 212 14.47 8.95 -15.15
N ASP A 213 13.55 9.83 -15.56
CA ASP A 213 13.19 11.04 -14.80
C ASP A 213 12.64 10.68 -13.42
N LEU A 214 11.75 9.66 -13.33
CA LEU A 214 11.23 9.18 -12.05
C LEU A 214 12.33 8.62 -11.15
N MET A 215 13.20 7.78 -11.72
CA MET A 215 14.34 7.20 -10.98
C MET A 215 15.24 8.30 -10.41
N GLU A 216 15.56 9.31 -11.22
CA GLU A 216 16.41 10.43 -10.81
C GLU A 216 15.77 11.23 -9.68
N ILE A 217 14.50 11.62 -9.82
CA ILE A 217 13.79 12.37 -8.78
C ILE A 217 13.64 11.54 -7.50
N TYR A 218 13.29 10.26 -7.63
CA TYR A 218 13.10 9.37 -6.49
C TYR A 218 14.41 9.19 -5.71
N ASN A 219 15.50 8.87 -6.39
CA ASN A 219 16.78 8.63 -5.74
C ASN A 219 17.35 9.89 -5.06
N ASP A 220 17.15 11.09 -5.63
CA ASP A 220 17.51 12.35 -5.01
C ASP A 220 16.59 12.68 -3.82
N GLY A 221 15.28 12.59 -4.00
CA GLY A 221 14.32 13.01 -2.99
C GLY A 221 14.32 12.15 -1.70
N TRP A 222 14.71 10.88 -1.80
CA TRP A 222 14.69 9.92 -0.68
C TRP A 222 16.07 9.59 -0.09
N GLN A 223 17.17 10.11 -0.65
CA GLN A 223 18.54 9.73 -0.22
C GLN A 223 18.85 9.95 1.27
N ASP A 224 18.15 10.88 1.92
CA ASP A 224 18.37 11.19 3.35
C ASP A 224 17.49 10.36 4.31
N PHE A 225 16.62 9.50 3.78
CA PHE A 225 15.82 8.63 4.63
C PHE A 225 16.66 7.45 5.13
N GLU A 226 16.50 7.12 6.41
CA GLU A 226 17.16 6.00 7.04
C GLU A 226 16.88 4.69 6.26
N ASN A 227 17.93 3.91 6.02
CA ASN A 227 17.86 2.66 5.26
C ASN A 227 17.40 2.79 3.79
N PHE A 228 17.54 4.00 3.20
CA PHE A 228 17.22 4.20 1.79
C PHE A 228 18.13 3.34 0.89
N VAL A 229 17.50 2.68 -0.09
CA VAL A 229 18.20 1.96 -1.15
C VAL A 229 17.78 2.55 -2.49
N PRO A 230 18.73 3.05 -3.30
CA PRO A 230 18.40 3.61 -4.61
C PRO A 230 17.66 2.62 -5.50
N ILE A 231 16.56 3.09 -6.10
CA ILE A 231 15.81 2.27 -7.04
C ILE A 231 16.53 2.18 -8.38
N LYS A 232 16.51 1.01 -8.99
CA LYS A 232 17.12 0.74 -10.28
C LYS A 232 16.10 0.87 -11.41
N LYS A 233 16.60 1.21 -12.60
CA LYS A 233 15.77 1.33 -13.80
C LYS A 233 14.97 0.07 -14.09
N GLU A 234 15.61 -1.10 -13.99
CA GLU A 234 14.98 -2.40 -14.25
C GLU A 234 13.80 -2.66 -13.32
N THR A 235 13.94 -2.29 -12.04
CA THR A 235 12.87 -2.41 -11.04
C THR A 235 11.67 -1.53 -11.42
N LEU A 236 11.91 -0.29 -11.83
CA LEU A 236 10.84 0.60 -12.29
C LEU A 236 10.18 0.10 -13.57
N GLN A 237 10.96 -0.38 -14.56
CA GLN A 237 10.42 -0.95 -15.78
C GLN A 237 9.49 -2.14 -15.49
N GLU A 238 9.88 -2.99 -14.55
CA GLU A 238 9.06 -4.13 -14.12
C GLU A 238 7.78 -3.67 -13.42
N SER A 239 7.88 -2.69 -12.52
CA SER A 239 6.71 -2.09 -11.84
C SER A 239 5.74 -1.45 -12.83
N PHE A 240 6.24 -0.67 -13.80
CA PHE A 240 5.41 -0.09 -14.86
C PHE A 240 4.71 -1.15 -15.71
N LYS A 241 5.42 -2.23 -16.07
CA LYS A 241 4.85 -3.36 -16.81
C LYS A 241 3.73 -4.05 -16.02
N GLN A 242 3.90 -4.26 -14.72
CA GLN A 242 2.87 -4.84 -13.86
C GLN A 242 1.65 -3.94 -13.74
N MET A 243 1.84 -2.62 -13.66
CA MET A 243 0.76 -1.63 -13.59
C MET A 243 0.07 -1.35 -14.93
N GLU A 244 0.66 -1.74 -16.07
CA GLU A 244 0.17 -1.41 -17.41
C GLU A 244 -1.31 -1.76 -17.62
N VAL A 245 -1.77 -2.83 -17.00
CA VAL A 245 -3.15 -3.31 -17.09
C VAL A 245 -4.16 -2.31 -16.51
N ILE A 246 -3.78 -1.54 -15.48
CA ILE A 246 -4.65 -0.57 -14.79
C ILE A 246 -4.25 0.88 -15.05
N MET A 247 -3.04 1.13 -15.54
CA MET A 247 -2.48 2.46 -15.71
C MET A 247 -3.29 3.32 -16.68
N ASP A 248 -3.51 4.57 -16.29
CA ASP A 248 -3.95 5.65 -17.17
C ASP A 248 -2.80 6.66 -17.29
N GLU A 249 -2.28 6.86 -18.52
CA GLU A 249 -1.15 7.76 -18.77
C GLU A 249 -1.38 9.17 -18.22
N LYS A 250 -2.63 9.64 -18.20
CA LYS A 250 -3.02 10.98 -17.75
C LYS A 250 -3.03 11.14 -16.23
N LEU A 251 -2.81 10.07 -15.50
CA LEU A 251 -2.71 10.07 -14.03
C LEU A 251 -1.27 10.11 -13.53
N ILE A 252 -0.27 10.14 -14.42
CA ILE A 252 1.15 10.19 -14.07
C ILE A 252 1.74 11.47 -14.61
N TRP A 253 2.22 12.36 -13.74
CA TRP A 253 2.68 13.68 -14.11
C TRP A 253 4.09 13.97 -13.62
N PHE A 254 4.80 14.78 -14.41
CA PHE A 254 6.15 15.25 -14.13
C PHE A 254 6.20 16.76 -14.22
N ALA A 255 6.99 17.38 -13.34
CA ALA A 255 7.33 18.79 -13.38
C ALA A 255 8.82 18.95 -13.67
N TYR A 256 9.14 19.88 -14.54
CA TYR A 256 10.51 20.22 -14.92
C TYR A 256 10.80 21.68 -14.61
N VAL A 257 12.02 21.96 -14.20
CA VAL A 257 12.53 23.32 -13.97
C VAL A 257 13.73 23.53 -14.91
N ASN A 258 13.59 24.45 -15.86
CA ASN A 258 14.60 24.70 -16.90
C ASN A 258 15.01 23.42 -17.67
N GLY A 259 14.08 22.51 -17.88
CA GLY A 259 14.30 21.23 -18.56
C GLY A 259 14.84 20.10 -17.67
N GLU A 260 15.19 20.38 -16.43
CA GLU A 260 15.61 19.37 -15.45
C GLU A 260 14.40 18.72 -14.77
N PRO A 261 14.33 17.38 -14.67
CA PRO A 261 13.25 16.70 -13.94
C PRO A 261 13.33 17.06 -12.45
N ALA A 262 12.23 17.59 -11.90
CA ALA A 262 12.20 18.20 -10.57
C ALA A 262 11.21 17.53 -9.61
N SER A 263 10.03 17.14 -10.11
CA SER A 263 9.00 16.52 -9.26
C SER A 263 8.11 15.59 -10.10
N PHE A 264 7.49 14.60 -9.45
CA PHE A 264 6.52 13.71 -10.10
C PHE A 264 5.39 13.33 -9.14
N ILE A 265 4.27 12.89 -9.73
CA ILE A 265 3.18 12.24 -9.03
C ILE A 265 2.66 11.06 -9.87
N VAL A 266 2.47 9.91 -9.23
CA VAL A 266 1.92 8.71 -9.86
C VAL A 266 0.61 8.35 -9.18
N LEU A 267 -0.47 8.41 -9.96
CA LEU A 267 -1.77 7.93 -9.54
C LEU A 267 -2.21 6.77 -10.44
N ILE A 268 -3.08 5.93 -9.90
CA ILE A 268 -3.73 4.85 -10.64
C ILE A 268 -5.24 4.82 -10.33
N PRO A 269 -6.06 4.31 -11.28
CA PRO A 269 -7.43 3.93 -10.97
C PRO A 269 -7.46 2.85 -9.88
N ASP A 270 -8.39 2.94 -8.94
CA ASP A 270 -8.49 1.94 -7.87
C ASP A 270 -9.02 0.60 -8.41
N ALA A 271 -8.12 -0.38 -8.52
CA ALA A 271 -8.43 -1.71 -9.02
C ALA A 271 -9.42 -2.47 -8.11
N ASN A 272 -9.52 -2.13 -6.81
CA ASN A 272 -10.51 -2.74 -5.93
C ASN A 272 -11.95 -2.47 -6.39
N GLN A 273 -12.22 -1.31 -7.02
CA GLN A 273 -13.53 -1.05 -7.62
C GLN A 273 -13.80 -1.96 -8.82
N MET A 274 -12.77 -2.47 -9.49
CA MET A 274 -12.90 -3.38 -10.62
C MET A 274 -13.09 -4.84 -10.17
N ILE A 275 -12.49 -5.25 -9.03
CA ILE A 275 -12.46 -6.63 -8.55
C ILE A 275 -13.39 -6.93 -7.36
N LYS A 276 -14.16 -5.96 -6.88
CA LYS A 276 -14.92 -5.98 -5.61
C LYS A 276 -15.78 -7.23 -5.33
N ASP A 277 -16.11 -7.99 -6.35
CA ASP A 277 -16.98 -9.18 -6.27
C ASP A 277 -16.31 -10.42 -6.90
N PHE A 278 -14.99 -10.41 -7.06
CA PHE A 278 -14.26 -11.53 -7.62
C PHE A 278 -13.97 -12.63 -6.59
N ASN A 279 -14.12 -12.34 -5.31
CA ASN A 279 -13.89 -13.27 -4.21
C ASN A 279 -12.53 -13.98 -4.33
N GLY A 280 -11.47 -13.21 -4.57
CA GLY A 280 -10.11 -13.69 -4.69
C GLY A 280 -9.75 -14.33 -6.05
N LYS A 281 -10.71 -14.61 -6.91
CA LYS A 281 -10.48 -15.36 -8.17
C LYS A 281 -10.29 -14.42 -9.36
N LEU A 282 -9.44 -14.84 -10.31
CA LEU A 282 -9.22 -14.13 -11.57
C LEU A 282 -9.33 -15.09 -12.77
N GLY A 283 -10.48 -15.76 -12.93
CA GLY A 283 -10.79 -16.60 -14.09
C GLY A 283 -11.17 -15.78 -15.33
N LEU A 284 -11.52 -16.46 -16.42
CA LEU A 284 -11.85 -15.82 -17.70
C LEU A 284 -13.01 -14.81 -17.59
N LEU A 285 -14.10 -15.18 -16.90
CA LEU A 285 -15.24 -14.29 -16.70
C LEU A 285 -14.87 -13.04 -15.89
N GLN A 286 -14.05 -13.19 -14.84
CA GLN A 286 -13.55 -12.08 -14.05
C GLN A 286 -12.67 -11.16 -14.87
N LYS A 287 -11.80 -11.69 -15.75
CA LYS A 287 -10.98 -10.89 -16.67
C LYS A 287 -11.84 -10.06 -17.63
N LEU A 288 -12.89 -10.65 -18.20
CA LEU A 288 -13.84 -9.92 -19.05
C LEU A 288 -14.58 -8.82 -18.26
N LYS A 289 -15.03 -9.14 -17.05
CA LYS A 289 -15.68 -8.16 -16.16
C LYS A 289 -14.74 -7.04 -15.73
N PHE A 290 -13.49 -7.37 -15.46
CA PHE A 290 -12.42 -6.38 -15.19
C PHE A 290 -12.22 -5.43 -16.38
N ALA A 291 -12.07 -5.98 -17.59
CA ALA A 291 -11.89 -5.19 -18.81
C ALA A 291 -13.09 -4.26 -19.07
N TYR A 292 -14.32 -4.76 -18.89
CA TYR A 292 -15.54 -3.96 -19.00
C TYR A 292 -15.55 -2.82 -17.96
N ARG A 293 -15.31 -3.11 -16.67
CA ARG A 293 -15.29 -2.09 -15.61
C ARG A 293 -14.19 -1.05 -15.81
N ARG A 294 -13.03 -1.47 -16.30
CA ARG A 294 -11.97 -0.55 -16.68
C ARG A 294 -12.41 0.38 -17.80
N TRP A 295 -13.06 -0.15 -18.84
CA TRP A 295 -13.60 0.64 -19.93
C TRP A 295 -14.71 1.59 -19.48
N ALA A 296 -15.65 1.12 -18.65
CA ALA A 296 -16.72 1.92 -18.07
C ALA A 296 -16.22 3.02 -17.11
N GLY A 297 -15.00 2.87 -16.62
CA GLY A 297 -14.36 3.78 -15.65
C GLY A 297 -14.72 3.46 -14.20
N VAL A 298 -13.82 3.84 -13.31
CA VAL A 298 -14.00 3.78 -11.86
C VAL A 298 -14.05 5.19 -11.28
N LYS A 299 -14.58 5.33 -10.07
CA LYS A 299 -14.80 6.66 -9.44
C LYS A 299 -13.62 7.08 -8.56
N ARG A 300 -12.89 6.14 -8.00
CA ARG A 300 -11.71 6.41 -7.16
C ARG A 300 -10.42 6.25 -7.96
N MET A 301 -9.54 7.19 -7.79
CA MET A 301 -8.11 7.02 -8.10
C MET A 301 -7.28 7.10 -6.83
N ARG A 302 -6.09 6.54 -6.84
CA ARG A 302 -5.18 6.51 -5.71
C ARG A 302 -3.82 7.09 -6.10
N ALA A 303 -3.31 8.02 -5.30
CA ALA A 303 -1.91 8.41 -5.37
C ALA A 303 -1.05 7.29 -4.78
N ILE A 304 -0.08 6.78 -5.55
CA ILE A 304 0.83 5.73 -5.09
C ILE A 304 2.08 6.37 -4.47
N VAL A 305 2.66 7.30 -5.22
CA VAL A 305 3.91 7.96 -4.84
C VAL A 305 3.96 9.35 -5.43
N MET A 306 4.54 10.28 -4.69
CA MET A 306 4.84 11.64 -5.14
C MET A 306 6.19 12.04 -4.55
N GLY A 307 7.03 12.67 -5.36
CA GLY A 307 8.35 13.05 -4.94
C GLY A 307 8.88 14.30 -5.63
N THR A 308 9.79 14.98 -4.93
CA THR A 308 10.44 16.20 -5.40
C THR A 308 11.91 16.13 -5.02
N LYS A 309 12.81 16.41 -5.98
CA LYS A 309 14.25 16.54 -5.70
C LYS A 309 14.51 17.56 -4.61
N GLN A 310 15.54 17.34 -3.81
CA GLN A 310 15.90 18.19 -2.66
C GLN A 310 16.07 19.66 -3.06
N ALA A 311 16.75 19.94 -4.18
CA ALA A 311 16.97 21.29 -4.68
C ALA A 311 15.66 22.03 -5.02
N PHE A 312 14.57 21.34 -5.32
CA PHE A 312 13.28 21.90 -5.72
C PHE A 312 12.20 21.77 -4.65
N GLN A 313 12.50 21.20 -3.49
CA GLN A 313 11.60 21.21 -2.33
C GLN A 313 11.25 22.64 -1.93
N LYS A 314 10.04 22.87 -1.43
CA LYS A 314 9.49 24.20 -1.08
C LYS A 314 9.23 25.14 -2.27
N HIS A 315 9.43 24.69 -3.51
CA HIS A 315 9.06 25.45 -4.72
C HIS A 315 7.56 25.38 -5.04
N GLY A 316 6.81 24.49 -4.38
CA GLY A 316 5.36 24.30 -4.56
C GLY A 316 5.02 23.48 -5.81
N LEU A 317 5.96 22.71 -6.35
CA LEU A 317 5.78 21.88 -7.55
C LEU A 317 4.69 20.82 -7.33
N GLU A 318 4.59 20.27 -6.12
CA GLU A 318 3.57 19.30 -5.74
C GLU A 318 2.16 19.88 -5.93
N SER A 319 1.95 21.11 -5.45
CA SER A 319 0.66 21.79 -5.62
C SER A 319 0.34 22.06 -7.09
N ALA A 320 1.33 22.45 -7.87
CA ALA A 320 1.17 22.69 -9.31
C ALA A 320 0.85 21.39 -10.07
N LEU A 321 1.48 20.26 -9.70
CA LEU A 321 1.18 18.93 -10.24
C LEU A 321 -0.29 18.54 -10.02
N PHE A 322 -0.83 18.75 -8.81
CA PHE A 322 -2.25 18.49 -8.51
C PHE A 322 -3.19 19.30 -9.40
N ILE A 323 -2.91 20.59 -9.61
CA ILE A 323 -3.75 21.44 -10.47
C ILE A 323 -3.64 21.01 -11.93
N LYS A 324 -2.42 20.74 -12.44
CA LYS A 324 -2.21 20.29 -13.82
C LYS A 324 -2.88 18.95 -14.10
N LEU A 325 -2.80 18.01 -13.16
CA LEU A 325 -3.54 16.77 -13.24
C LEU A 325 -5.05 17.03 -13.22
N GLY A 326 -5.52 17.90 -12.30
CA GLY A 326 -6.94 18.27 -12.20
C GLY A 326 -7.49 18.85 -13.50
N GLU A 327 -6.77 19.75 -14.17
CA GLU A 327 -7.16 20.33 -15.49
C GLU A 327 -7.46 19.25 -16.54
N HIS A 328 -6.84 18.06 -16.46
CA HIS A 328 -7.01 16.96 -17.41
C HIS A 328 -8.05 15.91 -16.98
N VAL A 329 -8.25 15.74 -15.67
CA VAL A 329 -9.06 14.67 -15.09
C VAL A 329 -10.47 15.15 -14.77
N LEU A 330 -10.60 16.34 -14.16
CA LEU A 330 -11.89 16.86 -13.69
C LEU A 330 -12.92 17.12 -14.78
N PRO A 331 -12.57 17.66 -15.97
CA PRO A 331 -13.55 17.93 -17.02
C PRO A 331 -14.30 16.69 -17.51
N LYS A 332 -13.75 15.50 -17.30
CA LYS A 332 -14.35 14.25 -17.74
C LYS A 332 -15.35 13.64 -16.74
N ASN A 333 -15.39 14.18 -15.50
CA ASN A 333 -16.22 13.68 -14.41
C ASN A 333 -16.13 12.14 -14.17
N GLN A 334 -15.03 11.53 -14.62
CA GLN A 334 -14.82 10.09 -14.48
C GLN A 334 -14.48 9.76 -13.03
N TYR A 335 -13.49 10.51 -12.47
CA TYR A 335 -13.04 10.32 -11.10
C TYR A 335 -13.71 11.36 -10.18
N THR A 336 -14.30 10.90 -9.11
CA THR A 336 -14.95 11.74 -8.09
C THR A 336 -14.22 11.73 -6.76
N GLU A 337 -13.25 10.82 -6.60
CA GLU A 337 -12.51 10.64 -5.35
C GLU A 337 -11.04 10.35 -5.64
N LEU A 338 -10.16 11.03 -4.92
CA LEU A 338 -8.73 10.75 -4.89
C LEU A 338 -8.32 10.33 -3.49
N GLU A 339 -7.91 9.09 -3.33
CA GLU A 339 -7.26 8.61 -2.13
C GLU A 339 -5.77 8.93 -2.20
N LEU A 340 -5.30 9.74 -1.26
CA LEU A 340 -3.88 9.98 -1.04
C LEU A 340 -3.34 8.80 -0.23
N SER A 341 -2.30 8.11 -0.73
CA SER A 341 -1.68 6.99 -0.01
C SER A 341 -1.29 7.40 1.39
N TRP A 342 -1.21 6.43 2.26
CA TRP A 342 -0.88 6.66 3.64
C TRP A 342 0.45 7.43 3.82
N VAL A 343 0.45 8.27 4.80
CA VAL A 343 1.61 9.04 5.24
C VAL A 343 1.83 8.74 6.72
N GLY A 344 3.07 8.44 7.10
CA GLY A 344 3.42 8.28 8.50
C GLY A 344 3.28 9.60 9.26
N ASP A 345 2.86 9.51 10.52
CA ASP A 345 2.71 10.67 11.43
C ASP A 345 3.99 11.51 11.58
N PHE A 346 5.15 10.89 11.33
CA PHE A 346 6.46 11.55 11.31
C PHE A 346 6.73 12.41 10.05
N ASN A 347 5.89 12.32 9.00
CA ASN A 347 6.09 13.08 7.75
C ASN A 347 5.17 14.31 7.70
N GLU A 348 5.43 15.27 8.57
CA GLU A 348 4.66 16.51 8.68
C GLU A 348 4.55 17.30 7.37
N LYS A 349 5.62 17.26 6.52
CA LYS A 349 5.63 17.97 5.24
C LYS A 349 4.55 17.44 4.30
N MET A 350 4.42 16.13 4.20
CA MET A 350 3.42 15.50 3.33
C MET A 350 2.01 15.68 3.90
N LEU A 351 1.84 15.57 5.23
CA LEU A 351 0.57 15.84 5.89
C LEU A 351 0.09 17.29 5.65
N ALA A 352 1.00 18.27 5.68
CA ALA A 352 0.67 19.67 5.35
C ALA A 352 0.22 19.84 3.88
N ILE A 353 0.78 19.06 2.94
CA ILE A 353 0.31 19.06 1.54
C ILE A 353 -1.11 18.48 1.47
N HIS A 354 -1.38 17.35 2.14
CA HIS A 354 -2.71 16.77 2.21
C HIS A 354 -3.74 17.77 2.74
N GLU A 355 -3.44 18.46 3.83
CA GLU A 355 -4.31 19.49 4.41
C GLU A 355 -4.54 20.65 3.43
N ALA A 356 -3.47 21.14 2.79
CA ALA A 356 -3.56 22.25 1.84
C ALA A 356 -4.45 21.95 0.64
N THR A 357 -4.53 20.68 0.20
CA THR A 357 -5.43 20.24 -0.89
C THR A 357 -6.90 20.20 -0.48
N GLY A 358 -7.21 20.36 0.81
CA GLY A 358 -8.55 20.20 1.37
C GLY A 358 -8.94 18.72 1.58
N ALA A 359 -7.96 17.82 1.55
CA ALA A 359 -8.19 16.40 1.84
C ALA A 359 -8.74 16.23 3.27
N LYS A 360 -9.65 15.29 3.41
CA LYS A 360 -10.25 14.92 4.69
C LYS A 360 -9.70 13.58 5.16
N PHE A 361 -9.70 13.36 6.46
CA PHE A 361 -9.36 12.07 7.05
C PHE A 361 -10.20 10.95 6.41
N GLY A 362 -9.54 9.89 5.99
CA GLY A 362 -10.15 8.71 5.42
C GLY A 362 -9.96 7.47 6.28
N LYS A 363 -8.71 7.08 6.53
CA LYS A 363 -8.36 5.85 7.28
C LYS A 363 -7.12 6.06 8.13
N LYS A 364 -7.06 5.38 9.27
CA LYS A 364 -5.85 5.22 10.08
C LYS A 364 -5.47 3.76 10.15
N HIS A 365 -4.22 3.47 9.82
CA HIS A 365 -3.58 2.20 10.09
C HIS A 365 -2.48 2.39 11.13
N LEU A 366 -2.18 1.34 11.88
CA LEU A 366 -1.07 1.30 12.83
C LEU A 366 -0.07 0.23 12.39
N THR A 367 1.18 0.59 12.35
CA THR A 367 2.24 -0.42 12.42
C THR A 367 2.58 -0.62 13.88
N LEU A 368 2.42 -1.84 14.35
CA LEU A 368 2.55 -2.21 15.75
C LEU A 368 3.85 -3.00 15.95
N ARG A 369 4.46 -2.90 17.15
CA ARG A 369 5.67 -3.63 17.49
C ARG A 369 5.53 -4.28 18.87
N LYS A 370 6.12 -5.49 19.02
CA LYS A 370 6.19 -6.24 20.27
C LYS A 370 7.62 -6.73 20.47
N SER A 371 8.28 -6.30 21.55
CA SER A 371 9.54 -6.88 22.03
C SER A 371 9.27 -8.20 22.74
N PHE A 372 10.25 -9.12 22.71
CA PHE A 372 10.16 -10.46 23.31
C PHE A 372 10.77 -10.53 24.69
#